data_c0dc5b87acdca61c07a6980dd2eca81b
#
_entry.id   c0dc5b87acdca61c07a6980dd2eca81b
#
_cell.length_a   1.000
_cell.length_b   1.000
_cell.length_c   1.000
_cell.angle_alpha   90.00
_cell.angle_beta   90.00
_cell.angle_gamma   90.00
#
_symmetry.space_group_name_H-M   'P 1'
#
loop_
_entity.id
_entity.type
_entity.pdbx_description
1 polymer ?
#
loop_
_entity_poly.entity_id
_entity_poly.type
_entity_poly.pdbx_seq_one_letter_code
_entity_poly.pdbx_strand_id
1 'polypeptide(L)'
;MDTLKITEKRGANYILLELGGVISSYTFSDFREKAYTYIQENNLVVDLSNVQSIDSSGLGVFMATFNDGIETGRVFYIMNPSVEALNAINSTGFTDTFNIIHSVTEVV
;
A
#
# COMPACT_ATOMS: atom_id res chain seq x y z
N MET A 1 9.68 2.18 -20.32
CA MET A 1 10.41 1.99 -19.06
C MET A 1 9.43 2.04 -17.90
N ASP A 2 9.53 1.08 -17.01
CA ASP A 2 8.63 1.01 -15.87
C ASP A 2 8.96 2.08 -14.85
N THR A 3 7.93 2.79 -14.39
CA THR A 3 8.06 3.83 -13.37
C THR A 3 6.98 3.66 -12.32
N LEU A 4 7.23 4.21 -11.15
CA LEU A 4 6.25 4.30 -10.08
C LEU A 4 6.16 5.76 -9.64
N LYS A 5 4.97 6.32 -9.76
CA LYS A 5 4.69 7.67 -9.27
C LYS A 5 4.03 7.56 -7.89
N ILE A 6 4.50 8.35 -6.94
CA ILE A 6 3.98 8.39 -5.59
C ILE A 6 3.52 9.82 -5.29
N THR A 7 2.25 9.96 -4.92
CA THR A 7 1.70 11.24 -4.44
C THR A 7 1.31 11.06 -2.98
N GLU A 8 1.74 11.97 -2.14
CA GLU A 8 1.53 11.89 -0.70
C GLU A 8 0.51 12.93 -0.24
N LYS A 9 -0.46 12.50 0.57
CA LYS A 9 -1.46 13.36 1.19
C LYS A 9 -1.61 12.97 2.65
N ARG A 10 -2.01 13.92 3.50
CA ARG A 10 -2.21 13.67 4.92
C ARG A 10 -3.62 14.06 5.33
N GLY A 11 -4.27 13.19 6.09
CA GLY A 11 -5.56 13.45 6.71
C GLY A 11 -5.39 13.57 8.23
N ALA A 12 -6.52 13.66 8.93
CA ALA A 12 -6.53 13.83 10.40
C ALA A 12 -5.95 12.60 11.11
N ASN A 13 -6.20 11.39 10.58
CA ASN A 13 -5.84 10.14 11.25
C ASN A 13 -5.19 9.15 10.29
N TYR A 14 -4.59 9.62 9.18
CA TYR A 14 -3.95 8.76 8.19
C TYR A 14 -2.94 9.54 7.36
N ILE A 15 -2.02 8.79 6.75
CA ILE A 15 -1.17 9.25 5.65
C ILE A 15 -1.60 8.45 4.43
N LEU A 16 -1.82 9.11 3.30
CA LEU A 16 -2.25 8.49 2.04
C LEU A 16 -1.11 8.55 1.03
N LEU A 17 -0.75 7.40 0.48
CA LEU A 17 0.15 7.31 -0.68
C LEU A 17 -0.67 6.86 -1.89
N GLU A 18 -0.78 7.73 -2.88
CA GLU A 18 -1.40 7.38 -4.16
C GLU A 18 -0.31 6.87 -5.08
N LEU A 19 -0.39 5.61 -5.48
CA LEU A 19 0.62 4.95 -6.30
C LEU A 19 0.10 4.77 -7.71
N GLY A 20 0.93 5.10 -8.71
CA GLY A 20 0.57 4.90 -10.10
C GLY A 20 1.71 4.31 -10.89
N GLY A 21 1.42 3.30 -11.71
CA GLY A 21 2.40 2.64 -12.56
C GLY A 21 2.74 1.23 -12.10
N VAL A 22 4.03 0.91 -12.08
CA VAL A 22 4.54 -0.42 -11.83
C VAL A 22 5.26 -0.48 -10.49
N ILE A 23 4.88 -1.42 -9.63
CA ILE A 23 5.59 -1.70 -8.37
C ILE A 23 6.41 -2.97 -8.58
N SER A 24 7.72 -2.82 -8.71
CA SER A 24 8.64 -3.91 -8.99
C SER A 24 9.93 -3.75 -8.19
N SER A 25 10.82 -4.73 -8.29
CA SER A 25 12.14 -4.65 -7.66
C SER A 25 12.96 -3.46 -8.15
N TYR A 26 12.63 -2.91 -9.32
CA TYR A 26 13.33 -1.75 -9.89
C TYR A 26 12.74 -0.40 -9.45
N THR A 27 11.50 -0.38 -8.96
CA THR A 27 10.77 0.86 -8.69
C THR A 27 10.34 1.03 -7.23
N PHE A 28 10.45 0.00 -6.40
CA PHE A 28 9.79 -0.06 -5.11
C PHE A 28 10.51 0.68 -3.96
N SER A 29 11.77 1.11 -4.16
CA SER A 29 12.61 1.64 -3.06
C SER A 29 11.99 2.82 -2.32
N ASP A 30 11.50 3.82 -3.04
CA ASP A 30 10.89 5.00 -2.41
C ASP A 30 9.59 4.63 -1.69
N PHE A 31 8.79 3.77 -2.30
CA PHE A 31 7.57 3.28 -1.67
C PHE A 31 7.89 2.53 -0.39
N ARG A 32 8.87 1.64 -0.42
CA ARG A 32 9.28 0.88 0.76
C ARG A 32 9.70 1.80 1.90
N GLU A 33 10.55 2.78 1.62
CA GLU A 33 11.01 3.72 2.65
C GLU A 33 9.85 4.50 3.25
N LYS A 34 8.97 5.03 2.41
CA LYS A 34 7.81 5.78 2.87
C LYS A 34 6.86 4.91 3.69
N ALA A 35 6.57 3.71 3.22
CA ALA A 35 5.67 2.79 3.92
C ALA A 35 6.20 2.45 5.31
N TYR A 36 7.48 2.08 5.41
CA TYR A 36 8.09 1.70 6.69
C TYR A 36 8.20 2.87 7.65
N THR A 37 8.48 4.06 7.14
CA THR A 37 8.56 5.27 7.95
C THR A 37 7.18 5.69 8.44
N TYR A 38 6.20 5.77 7.54
CA TYR A 38 4.89 6.34 7.86
C TYR A 38 4.03 5.44 8.72
N ILE A 39 4.16 4.12 8.61
CA ILE A 39 3.42 3.21 9.49
C ILE A 39 3.86 3.35 10.96
N GLN A 40 5.05 3.88 11.22
CA GLN A 40 5.50 4.19 12.57
C GLN A 40 4.85 5.46 13.12
N GLU A 41 4.35 6.34 12.24
CA GLU A 41 3.81 7.65 12.62
C GLU A 41 2.29 7.68 12.69
N ASN A 42 1.61 6.95 11.80
CA ASN A 42 0.15 7.02 11.67
C ASN A 42 -0.38 5.80 10.93
N ASN A 43 -1.71 5.70 10.85
CA ASN A 43 -2.34 4.75 9.94
C ASN A 43 -1.92 5.11 8.50
N LEU A 44 -1.68 4.10 7.69
CA LEU A 44 -1.21 4.28 6.32
C LEU A 44 -2.21 3.71 5.34
N VAL A 45 -2.59 4.53 4.37
CA VAL A 45 -3.47 4.12 3.27
C VAL A 45 -2.66 4.16 1.98
N VAL A 46 -2.68 3.08 1.20
CA VAL A 46 -2.12 3.08 -0.16
C VAL A 46 -3.26 2.95 -1.16
N ASP A 47 -3.36 3.92 -2.06
CA ASP A 47 -4.32 3.90 -3.15
C ASP A 47 -3.66 3.23 -4.35
N LEU A 48 -4.23 2.13 -4.81
CA LEU A 48 -3.69 1.31 -5.90
C LEU A 48 -4.55 1.38 -7.16
N SER A 49 -5.44 2.36 -7.28
CA SER A 49 -6.37 2.45 -8.41
C SER A 49 -5.66 2.64 -9.77
N ASN A 50 -4.47 3.22 -9.75
CA ASN A 50 -3.67 3.47 -10.97
C ASN A 50 -2.45 2.55 -11.08
N VAL A 51 -2.38 1.49 -10.30
CA VAL A 51 -1.28 0.53 -10.37
C VAL A 51 -1.53 -0.46 -11.50
N GLN A 52 -0.54 -0.62 -12.38
CA GLN A 52 -0.60 -1.49 -13.56
C GLN A 52 -0.13 -2.91 -13.25
N SER A 53 0.84 -3.05 -12.36
CA SER A 53 1.33 -4.36 -11.93
C SER A 53 2.09 -4.26 -10.61
N ILE A 54 2.12 -5.37 -9.88
CA ILE A 54 2.87 -5.51 -8.63
C ILE A 54 3.56 -6.87 -8.66
N ASP A 55 4.88 -6.88 -8.45
CA ASP A 55 5.62 -8.13 -8.32
C ASP A 55 5.78 -8.53 -6.85
N SER A 56 6.52 -9.61 -6.61
CA SER A 56 6.74 -10.14 -5.26
C SER A 56 7.45 -9.14 -4.34
N SER A 57 8.28 -8.25 -4.88
CA SER A 57 8.96 -7.21 -4.09
C SER A 57 7.94 -6.24 -3.51
N GLY A 58 6.98 -5.78 -4.32
CA GLY A 58 5.91 -4.90 -3.86
C GLY A 58 4.98 -5.57 -2.87
N LEU A 59 4.60 -6.82 -3.14
CA LEU A 59 3.76 -7.60 -2.22
C LEU A 59 4.47 -7.80 -0.88
N GLY A 60 5.79 -7.99 -0.89
CA GLY A 60 6.60 -8.08 0.32
C GLY A 60 6.54 -6.82 1.17
N VAL A 61 6.54 -5.65 0.53
CA VAL A 61 6.38 -4.37 1.26
C VAL A 61 5.01 -4.30 1.94
N PHE A 62 3.95 -4.74 1.27
CA PHE A 62 2.60 -4.75 1.87
C PHE A 62 2.57 -5.62 3.11
N MET A 63 3.14 -6.83 3.05
CA MET A 63 3.15 -7.76 4.18
C MET A 63 3.96 -7.20 5.36
N ALA A 64 5.14 -6.66 5.09
CA ALA A 64 5.99 -6.08 6.12
C ALA A 64 5.32 -4.87 6.77
N THR A 65 4.70 -4.01 5.99
CA THR A 65 3.99 -2.82 6.48
C THR A 65 2.79 -3.23 7.34
N PHE A 66 2.05 -4.24 6.92
CA PHE A 66 0.93 -4.78 7.69
C PHE A 66 1.41 -5.27 9.07
N ASN A 67 2.49 -6.04 9.09
CA ASN A 67 3.06 -6.58 10.33
C ASN A 67 3.59 -5.46 11.23
N ASP A 68 4.27 -4.47 10.67
CA ASP A 68 4.76 -3.30 11.43
C ASP A 68 3.59 -2.52 12.03
N GLY A 69 2.48 -2.43 11.33
CA GLY A 69 1.27 -1.79 11.82
C GLY A 69 0.75 -2.48 13.07
N ILE A 70 0.68 -3.81 13.07
CA ILE A 70 0.26 -4.58 14.25
C ILE A 70 1.16 -4.27 15.44
N GLU A 71 2.47 -4.24 15.23
CA GLU A 71 3.46 -3.99 16.30
C GLU A 71 3.36 -2.57 16.86
N THR A 72 3.02 -1.59 16.01
CA THR A 72 2.99 -0.17 16.41
C THR A 72 1.60 0.32 16.83
N GLY A 73 0.58 -0.53 16.70
CA GLY A 73 -0.80 -0.13 16.95
C GLY A 73 -1.39 0.74 15.84
N ARG A 74 -0.82 0.68 14.65
CA ARG A 74 -1.32 1.38 13.46
C ARG A 74 -1.99 0.40 12.53
N VAL A 75 -2.80 0.90 11.61
CA VAL A 75 -3.49 0.08 10.62
C VAL A 75 -3.01 0.43 9.22
N PHE A 76 -2.69 -0.60 8.44
CA PHE A 76 -2.34 -0.48 7.03
C PHE A 76 -3.56 -0.81 6.19
N TYR A 77 -3.97 0.14 5.32
CA TYR A 77 -5.14 -0.01 4.44
C TYR A 77 -4.69 -0.01 2.99
N ILE A 78 -5.36 -0.85 2.20
CA ILE A 78 -5.25 -0.84 0.73
C ILE A 78 -6.56 -0.27 0.19
N MET A 79 -6.49 0.82 -0.57
CA MET A 79 -7.67 1.51 -1.06
C MET A 79 -7.80 1.36 -2.58
N ASN A 80 -8.98 0.97 -3.03
CA ASN A 80 -9.37 0.91 -4.44
C ASN A 80 -8.35 0.20 -5.34
N PRO A 81 -7.93 -1.04 -5.04
CA PRO A 81 -6.95 -1.70 -5.91
C PRO A 81 -7.52 -1.86 -7.33
N SER A 82 -6.68 -1.55 -8.32
CA SER A 82 -6.97 -1.86 -9.72
C SER A 82 -7.20 -3.37 -9.90
N VAL A 83 -7.75 -3.77 -11.04
CA VAL A 83 -7.92 -5.21 -11.33
C VAL A 83 -6.57 -5.93 -11.27
N GLU A 84 -5.52 -5.33 -11.85
CA GLU A 84 -4.18 -5.89 -11.86
C GLU A 84 -3.61 -6.00 -10.43
N ALA A 85 -3.77 -4.95 -9.62
CA ALA A 85 -3.32 -4.94 -8.23
C ALA A 85 -4.05 -5.99 -7.41
N LEU A 86 -5.37 -6.07 -7.57
CA LEU A 86 -6.19 -7.04 -6.82
C LEU A 86 -5.81 -8.47 -7.20
N ASN A 87 -5.59 -8.74 -8.49
CA ASN A 87 -5.15 -10.06 -8.95
C ASN A 87 -3.81 -10.45 -8.33
N ALA A 88 -2.86 -9.51 -8.25
CA ALA A 88 -1.57 -9.74 -7.60
C ALA A 88 -1.74 -10.06 -6.12
N ILE A 89 -2.57 -9.29 -5.41
CA ILE A 89 -2.86 -9.54 -3.99
C ILE A 89 -3.53 -10.90 -3.81
N ASN A 90 -4.51 -11.22 -4.64
CA ASN A 90 -5.22 -12.50 -4.57
C ASN A 90 -4.27 -13.70 -4.79
N SER A 91 -3.25 -13.52 -5.61
CA SER A 91 -2.28 -14.60 -5.89
C SER A 91 -1.47 -15.00 -4.67
N THR A 92 -1.39 -14.15 -3.66
CA THR A 92 -0.68 -14.45 -2.40
C THR A 92 -1.45 -15.41 -1.50
N GLY A 93 -2.77 -15.50 -1.66
CA GLY A 93 -3.65 -16.19 -0.74
C GLY A 93 -3.95 -15.41 0.54
N PHE A 94 -3.44 -14.19 0.68
CA PHE A 94 -3.59 -13.36 1.88
C PHE A 94 -4.53 -12.18 1.71
N THR A 95 -5.42 -12.20 0.72
CA THR A 95 -6.34 -11.09 0.45
C THR A 95 -7.14 -10.70 1.69
N ASP A 96 -7.65 -11.69 2.41
CA ASP A 96 -8.46 -11.45 3.61
C ASP A 96 -7.68 -10.91 4.79
N THR A 97 -6.35 -10.97 4.72
CA THR A 97 -5.45 -10.40 5.75
C THR A 97 -5.44 -8.89 5.68
N PHE A 98 -5.47 -8.33 4.46
CA PHE A 98 -5.36 -6.89 4.26
C PHE A 98 -6.70 -6.18 4.48
N ASN A 99 -6.63 -4.95 4.95
CA ASN A 99 -7.79 -4.08 5.13
C ASN A 99 -8.05 -3.32 3.83
N ILE A 100 -8.94 -3.84 3.00
CA ILE A 100 -9.27 -3.22 1.71
C ILE A 100 -10.45 -2.28 1.92
N ILE A 101 -10.26 -1.00 1.54
CA ILE A 101 -11.26 0.05 1.68
C ILE A 101 -11.52 0.72 0.33
N HIS A 102 -12.57 1.52 0.27
CA HIS A 102 -12.95 2.25 -0.94
C HIS A 102 -12.84 3.77 -0.78
N SER A 103 -12.71 4.25 0.44
CA SER A 103 -12.62 5.69 0.74
C SER A 103 -11.87 5.88 2.04
N VAL A 104 -11.14 7.00 2.15
CA VAL A 104 -10.43 7.38 3.38
C VAL A 104 -11.39 7.61 4.56
N THR A 105 -12.69 7.79 4.30
CA THR A 105 -13.69 7.89 5.36
C THR A 105 -13.86 6.57 6.13
N GLU A 106 -13.36 5.46 5.61
CA GLU A 106 -13.40 4.17 6.29
C GLU A 106 -12.24 3.98 7.27
N VAL A 107 -11.28 4.91 7.30
CA VAL A 107 -10.19 4.88 8.28
C VAL A 107 -10.74 5.32 9.63
N VAL A 108 -10.59 4.49 10.63
CA VAL A 108 -11.12 4.71 11.98
C VAL A 108 -10.05 4.92 13.02
#